data_e9fd24269cab786907a9cebb4ebd7a6c
#
_entry.id   e9fd24269cab786907a9cebb4ebd7a6c
#
_cell.length_a   1.000
_cell.length_b   1.000
_cell.length_c   1.000
_cell.angle_alpha   90.00
_cell.angle_beta   90.00
_cell.angle_gamma   90.00
#
_symmetry.space_group_name_H-M   'P 1'
#
loop_
_entity.id
_entity.type
_entity.pdbx_description
1 polymer ?
#
loop_
_entity_poly.entity_id
_entity_poly.type
_entity_poly.pdbx_seq_one_letter_code
_entity_poly.pdbx_strand_id
1 'polypeptide(L)'
;MHNINELFEMLDSNNDAGTQAAGVEEAKQIKYLSILFQPVESKSVWENCAKAIVAKSDSELHEYILNMFEWLKDLNWPGFEIILKRLKLFPSSTIGYWLSYSIKKAVREKDELWLIGLAYLCTDSRIYNQLNGKEKKIMRKSMIKMNLRFKNTN
;
A
#
# COMPACT_ATOMS: atom_id res chain seq x y z
N MET A 1 -18.14 19.91 -5.55
CA MET A 1 -17.40 18.64 -5.82
C MET A 1 -17.56 18.30 -7.28
N HIS A 2 -16.47 18.04 -7.94
CA HIS A 2 -16.45 17.59 -9.33
C HIS A 2 -17.10 16.20 -9.46
N ASN A 3 -17.52 15.83 -10.65
CA ASN A 3 -17.89 14.44 -10.91
C ASN A 3 -16.63 13.56 -10.91
N ILE A 4 -16.81 12.25 -10.88
CA ILE A 4 -15.68 11.33 -10.71
C ILE A 4 -14.65 11.40 -11.86
N ASN A 5 -15.10 11.65 -13.08
CA ASN A 5 -14.20 11.76 -14.24
C ASN A 5 -13.36 13.03 -14.15
N GLU A 6 -13.98 14.16 -13.83
CA GLU A 6 -13.30 15.44 -13.61
C GLU A 6 -12.27 15.31 -12.46
N LEU A 7 -12.65 14.63 -11.39
CA LEU A 7 -11.73 14.39 -10.28
C LEU A 7 -10.51 13.57 -10.73
N PHE A 8 -10.70 12.49 -11.49
CA PHE A 8 -9.56 11.71 -12.00
C PHE A 8 -8.70 12.50 -12.99
N GLU A 9 -9.29 13.40 -13.78
CA GLU A 9 -8.53 14.33 -14.59
C GLU A 9 -7.63 15.23 -13.72
N MET A 10 -8.13 15.74 -12.61
CA MET A 10 -7.33 16.55 -11.66
C MET A 10 -6.22 15.75 -10.99
N LEU A 11 -6.45 14.47 -10.70
CA LEU A 11 -5.49 13.58 -10.04
C LEU A 11 -4.36 13.11 -10.97
N ASP A 12 -4.44 13.38 -12.26
CA ASP A 12 -3.41 12.96 -13.23
C ASP A 12 -2.08 13.65 -12.93
N SER A 13 -1.02 12.85 -12.81
CA SER A 13 0.34 13.32 -12.50
C SER A 13 0.97 14.19 -13.61
N ASN A 14 0.36 14.24 -14.79
CA ASN A 14 0.78 15.11 -15.88
C ASN A 14 0.29 16.57 -15.72
N ASN A 15 -0.62 16.83 -14.79
CA ASN A 15 -1.08 18.18 -14.48
C ASN A 15 -0.05 18.97 -13.68
N ASP A 16 -0.24 20.27 -13.60
CA ASP A 16 0.52 21.12 -12.68
C ASP A 16 0.26 20.73 -11.21
N ALA A 17 1.21 21.09 -10.35
CA ALA A 17 1.17 20.73 -8.94
C ALA A 17 -0.07 21.28 -8.20
N GLY A 18 -0.56 22.45 -8.59
CA GLY A 18 -1.74 23.08 -7.98
C GLY A 18 -3.01 22.30 -8.29
N THR A 19 -3.20 21.90 -9.53
CA THR A 19 -4.33 21.07 -9.97
C THR A 19 -4.31 19.71 -9.28
N GLN A 20 -3.15 19.04 -9.23
CA GLN A 20 -2.99 17.78 -8.52
C GLN A 20 -3.33 17.92 -7.03
N ALA A 21 -2.80 18.95 -6.36
CA ALA A 21 -3.08 19.18 -4.94
C ALA A 21 -4.57 19.41 -4.67
N ALA A 22 -5.24 20.21 -5.51
CA ALA A 22 -6.70 20.41 -5.39
C ALA A 22 -7.47 19.11 -5.57
N GLY A 23 -7.08 18.29 -6.54
CA GLY A 23 -7.67 16.96 -6.76
C GLY A 23 -7.49 16.03 -5.56
N VAL A 24 -6.32 16.00 -4.95
CA VAL A 24 -6.06 15.21 -3.73
C VAL A 24 -6.93 15.68 -2.57
N GLU A 25 -7.04 16.99 -2.33
CA GLU A 25 -7.91 17.51 -1.26
C GLU A 25 -9.38 17.16 -1.48
N GLU A 26 -9.85 17.19 -2.71
CA GLU A 26 -11.21 16.75 -3.03
C GLU A 26 -11.36 15.23 -2.86
N ALA A 27 -10.41 14.44 -3.31
CA ALA A 27 -10.42 12.99 -3.18
C ALA A 27 -10.45 12.52 -1.71
N LYS A 28 -9.86 13.29 -0.79
CA LYS A 28 -9.93 13.02 0.66
C LYS A 28 -11.38 13.07 1.20
N GLN A 29 -12.31 13.70 0.50
CA GLN A 29 -13.71 13.79 0.91
C GLN A 29 -14.53 12.58 0.45
N ILE A 30 -13.99 11.73 -0.39
CA ILE A 30 -14.69 10.53 -0.89
C ILE A 30 -14.96 9.55 0.24
N LYS A 31 -16.19 9.09 0.32
CA LYS A 31 -16.62 8.10 1.33
C LYS A 31 -16.38 6.66 0.87
N TYR A 32 -16.61 6.36 -0.39
CA TYR A 32 -16.43 5.02 -0.97
C TYR A 32 -15.02 4.91 -1.57
N LEU A 33 -14.07 4.50 -0.73
CA LEU A 33 -12.65 4.50 -1.08
C LEU A 33 -12.27 3.51 -2.17
N SER A 34 -13.10 2.51 -2.43
CA SER A 34 -12.84 1.49 -3.46
C SER A 34 -12.51 2.09 -4.83
N ILE A 35 -13.06 3.24 -5.17
CA ILE A 35 -12.81 3.90 -6.45
C ILE A 35 -11.39 4.49 -6.57
N LEU A 36 -10.71 4.72 -5.45
CA LEU A 36 -9.36 5.26 -5.41
C LEU A 36 -8.28 4.17 -5.43
N PHE A 37 -8.66 2.90 -5.19
CA PHE A 37 -7.71 1.80 -5.17
C PHE A 37 -7.36 1.35 -6.59
N GLN A 38 -6.24 1.88 -7.09
CA GLN A 38 -5.64 1.53 -8.38
C GLN A 38 -6.66 1.55 -9.54
N PRO A 39 -7.27 2.72 -9.82
CA PRO A 39 -8.20 2.85 -10.94
C PRO A 39 -7.59 2.32 -12.23
N VAL A 40 -8.32 1.49 -12.96
CA VAL A 40 -7.81 0.76 -14.13
C VAL A 40 -7.59 1.66 -15.35
N GLU A 41 -8.21 2.82 -15.39
CA GLU A 41 -8.19 3.74 -16.53
C GLU A 41 -6.79 4.31 -16.80
N SER A 42 -6.06 4.66 -15.74
CA SER A 42 -4.70 5.18 -15.88
C SER A 42 -3.88 5.06 -14.59
N LYS A 43 -2.66 4.56 -14.72
CA LYS A 43 -1.69 4.57 -13.62
C LYS A 43 -1.22 5.99 -13.24
N SER A 44 -1.39 6.98 -14.11
CA SER A 44 -0.98 8.36 -13.82
C SER A 44 -1.73 9.00 -12.65
N VAL A 45 -2.89 8.46 -12.27
CA VAL A 45 -3.66 8.94 -11.10
C VAL A 45 -3.31 8.21 -9.80
N TRP A 46 -2.62 7.07 -9.86
CA TRP A 46 -2.44 6.19 -8.70
C TRP A 46 -1.70 6.84 -7.54
N GLU A 47 -0.64 7.59 -7.79
CA GLU A 47 0.11 8.24 -6.71
C GLU A 47 -0.76 9.24 -5.94
N ASN A 48 -1.54 10.05 -6.65
CA ASN A 48 -2.43 11.02 -6.03
C ASN A 48 -3.65 10.35 -5.35
N CYS A 49 -4.14 9.25 -5.90
CA CYS A 49 -5.11 8.39 -5.20
C CYS A 49 -4.52 7.85 -3.89
N ALA A 50 -3.29 7.36 -3.90
CA ALA A 50 -2.61 6.89 -2.69
C ALA A 50 -2.48 8.00 -1.63
N LYS A 51 -2.13 9.22 -2.03
CA LYS A 51 -2.07 10.39 -1.12
C LYS A 51 -3.42 10.66 -0.45
N ALA A 52 -4.52 10.54 -1.18
CA ALA A 52 -5.85 10.72 -0.62
C ALA A 52 -6.24 9.57 0.34
N ILE A 53 -5.95 8.32 -0.03
CA ILE A 53 -6.22 7.13 0.78
C ILE A 53 -5.50 7.21 2.13
N VAL A 54 -4.20 7.52 2.14
CA VAL A 54 -3.41 7.49 3.38
C VAL A 54 -3.76 8.58 4.37
N ALA A 55 -4.52 9.59 3.95
CA ALA A 55 -5.07 10.62 4.83
C ALA A 55 -6.23 10.12 5.69
N LYS A 56 -6.77 8.94 5.39
CA LYS A 56 -7.89 8.35 6.12
C LYS A 56 -7.45 7.71 7.44
N SER A 57 -8.37 7.68 8.41
CA SER A 57 -8.16 7.02 9.69
C SER A 57 -8.06 5.50 9.56
N ASP A 58 -7.51 4.84 10.58
CA ASP A 58 -7.45 3.38 10.63
C ASP A 58 -8.83 2.72 10.51
N SER A 59 -9.84 3.31 11.13
CA SER A 59 -11.21 2.78 11.05
C SER A 59 -11.81 2.87 9.64
N GLU A 60 -11.56 3.95 8.92
CA GLU A 60 -12.01 4.11 7.53
C GLU A 60 -11.29 3.15 6.58
N LEU A 61 -10.01 2.85 6.87
CA LEU A 61 -9.19 1.97 6.04
C LEU A 61 -9.34 0.49 6.40
N HIS A 62 -9.98 0.15 7.50
CA HIS A 62 -10.02 -1.23 8.01
C HIS A 62 -10.52 -2.24 6.96
N GLU A 63 -11.58 -1.90 6.24
CA GLU A 63 -12.13 -2.77 5.18
C GLU A 63 -11.26 -2.85 3.93
N TYR A 64 -10.31 -1.93 3.77
CA TYR A 64 -9.45 -1.80 2.59
C TYR A 64 -8.00 -2.25 2.82
N ILE A 65 -7.67 -2.81 3.99
CA ILE A 65 -6.30 -3.21 4.31
C ILE A 65 -5.77 -4.20 3.26
N LEU A 66 -6.56 -5.18 2.84
CA LEU A 66 -6.13 -6.13 1.82
C LEU A 66 -5.84 -5.44 0.47
N ASN A 67 -6.64 -4.46 0.09
CA ASN A 67 -6.38 -3.65 -1.12
C ASN A 67 -5.05 -2.90 -1.01
N MET A 68 -4.73 -2.39 0.18
CA MET A 68 -3.42 -1.76 0.44
C MET A 68 -2.28 -2.77 0.30
N PHE A 69 -2.43 -3.99 0.81
CA PHE A 69 -1.46 -5.07 0.64
C PHE A 69 -1.29 -5.46 -0.83
N GLU A 70 -2.35 -5.51 -1.61
CA GLU A 70 -2.29 -5.79 -3.05
C GLU A 70 -1.57 -4.69 -3.84
N TRP A 71 -1.58 -3.45 -3.36
CA TRP A 71 -0.78 -2.37 -3.94
C TRP A 71 0.73 -2.64 -3.85
N LEU A 72 1.16 -3.51 -2.95
CA LEU A 72 2.56 -3.90 -2.80
C LEU A 72 3.03 -4.98 -3.80
N LYS A 73 2.20 -5.37 -4.76
CA LYS A 73 2.54 -6.40 -5.75
C LYS A 73 3.66 -6.00 -6.72
N ASP A 74 3.88 -4.71 -6.91
CA ASP A 74 4.97 -4.22 -7.75
C ASP A 74 5.59 -2.96 -7.14
N LEU A 75 6.91 -3.01 -6.91
CA LEU A 75 7.68 -1.90 -6.35
C LEU A 75 7.64 -0.63 -7.21
N ASN A 76 7.41 -0.80 -8.51
CA ASN A 76 7.39 0.30 -9.48
C ASN A 76 6.00 0.95 -9.63
N TRP A 77 4.99 0.41 -8.97
CA TRP A 77 3.67 1.03 -9.05
C TRP A 77 3.64 2.39 -8.37
N PRO A 78 3.08 3.42 -9.04
CA PRO A 78 2.89 4.72 -8.41
C PRO A 78 2.12 4.58 -7.09
N GLY A 79 2.59 5.22 -6.04
CA GLY A 79 1.98 5.15 -4.72
C GLY A 79 2.49 4.02 -3.82
N PHE A 80 3.33 3.09 -4.32
CA PHE A 80 3.87 1.98 -3.52
C PHE A 80 4.45 2.45 -2.17
N GLU A 81 5.38 3.41 -2.20
CA GLU A 81 6.03 3.93 -0.98
C GLU A 81 5.03 4.61 -0.03
N ILE A 82 4.05 5.31 -0.58
CA ILE A 82 3.02 6.02 0.19
C ILE A 82 2.17 5.00 0.96
N ILE A 83 1.70 3.97 0.28
CA ILE A 83 0.89 2.88 0.87
C ILE A 83 1.72 2.08 1.89
N LEU A 84 2.97 1.73 1.56
CA LEU A 84 3.87 1.02 2.44
C LEU A 84 4.05 1.75 3.79
N LYS A 85 4.34 3.04 3.74
CA LYS A 85 4.50 3.87 4.95
C LYS A 85 3.22 3.90 5.78
N ARG A 86 2.07 4.02 5.15
CA ARG A 86 0.78 4.05 5.85
C ARG A 86 0.48 2.72 6.54
N LEU A 87 0.75 1.60 5.87
CA LEU A 87 0.59 0.26 6.47
C LEU A 87 1.41 0.10 7.75
N LYS A 88 2.62 0.64 7.80
CA LYS A 88 3.48 0.58 8.99
C LYS A 88 2.96 1.40 10.18
N LEU A 89 2.00 2.28 9.98
CA LEU A 89 1.38 3.07 11.05
C LEU A 89 0.21 2.36 11.74
N PHE A 90 -0.32 1.29 11.18
CA PHE A 90 -1.32 0.47 11.86
C PHE A 90 -0.70 -0.29 13.04
N PRO A 91 -1.52 -0.73 14.01
CA PRO A 91 -1.06 -1.67 15.03
C PRO A 91 -0.40 -2.90 14.38
N SER A 92 0.76 -3.30 14.89
CA SER A 92 1.53 -4.41 14.30
C SER A 92 0.77 -5.74 14.27
N SER A 93 -0.11 -5.97 15.25
CA SER A 93 -0.97 -7.17 15.28
C SER A 93 -1.97 -7.20 14.12
N THR A 94 -2.55 -6.05 13.77
CA THR A 94 -3.45 -5.93 12.61
C THR A 94 -2.70 -6.23 11.31
N ILE A 95 -1.54 -5.61 11.14
CA ILE A 95 -0.71 -5.81 9.94
C ILE A 95 -0.17 -7.24 9.88
N GLY A 96 0.23 -7.81 11.01
CA GLY A 96 0.72 -9.19 11.07
C GLY A 96 -0.31 -10.20 10.57
N TYR A 97 -1.58 -10.04 10.93
CA TYR A 97 -2.66 -10.90 10.44
C TYR A 97 -2.78 -10.87 8.91
N TRP A 98 -2.87 -9.66 8.34
CA TRP A 98 -3.01 -9.49 6.89
C TRP A 98 -1.75 -9.82 6.11
N LEU A 99 -0.59 -9.60 6.70
CA LEU A 99 0.70 -10.01 6.14
C LEU A 99 0.78 -11.54 6.04
N SER A 100 0.42 -12.25 7.10
CA SER A 100 0.37 -13.72 7.11
C SER A 100 -0.57 -14.24 6.01
N TYR A 101 -1.76 -13.67 5.89
CA TYR A 101 -2.70 -13.99 4.82
C TYR A 101 -2.10 -13.75 3.44
N SER A 102 -1.50 -12.58 3.23
CA SER A 102 -0.94 -12.18 1.93
C SER A 102 0.28 -13.02 1.54
N ILE A 103 1.14 -13.40 2.49
CA ILE A 103 2.26 -14.32 2.23
C ILE A 103 1.74 -15.67 1.72
N LYS A 104 0.75 -16.24 2.39
CA LYS A 104 0.15 -17.53 1.98
C LYS A 104 -0.46 -17.44 0.59
N LYS A 105 -1.16 -16.35 0.30
CA LYS A 105 -1.76 -16.11 -1.02
C LYS A 105 -0.69 -15.95 -2.09
N ALA A 106 0.33 -15.13 -1.86
CA ALA A 106 1.43 -14.91 -2.80
C ALA A 106 2.22 -16.20 -3.10
N VAL A 107 2.48 -17.03 -2.08
CA VAL A 107 3.13 -18.33 -2.26
C VAL A 107 2.27 -19.27 -3.12
N ARG A 108 0.96 -19.35 -2.84
CA ARG A 108 0.03 -20.17 -3.62
C ARG A 108 -0.06 -19.74 -5.07
N GLU A 109 -0.06 -18.44 -5.32
CA GLU A 109 -0.13 -17.84 -6.66
C GLU A 109 1.23 -17.76 -7.36
N LYS A 110 2.32 -18.14 -6.67
CA LYS A 110 3.70 -18.02 -7.15
C LYS A 110 4.08 -16.59 -7.54
N ASP A 111 3.54 -15.62 -6.81
CA ASP A 111 3.76 -14.20 -7.04
C ASP A 111 5.01 -13.72 -6.28
N GLU A 112 6.17 -13.90 -6.90
CA GLU A 112 7.46 -13.50 -6.30
C GLU A 112 7.59 -11.99 -6.14
N LEU A 113 7.02 -11.21 -7.05
CA LEU A 113 7.05 -9.74 -6.94
C LEU A 113 6.28 -9.28 -5.71
N TRP A 114 5.14 -9.89 -5.44
CA TRP A 114 4.39 -9.58 -4.24
C TRP A 114 5.14 -9.97 -2.96
N LEU A 115 5.76 -11.14 -2.93
CA LEU A 115 6.60 -11.55 -1.80
C LEU A 115 7.72 -10.53 -1.53
N ILE A 116 8.33 -9.99 -2.56
CA ILE A 116 9.32 -8.91 -2.44
C ILE A 116 8.68 -7.65 -1.85
N GLY A 117 7.53 -7.21 -2.36
CA GLY A 117 6.81 -6.05 -1.83
C GLY A 117 6.44 -6.23 -0.36
N LEU A 118 5.96 -7.42 0.03
CA LEU A 118 5.65 -7.75 1.42
C LEU A 118 6.89 -7.74 2.32
N ALA A 119 8.05 -8.11 1.80
CA ALA A 119 9.31 -8.08 2.54
C ALA A 119 9.70 -6.65 2.98
N TYR A 120 9.29 -5.62 2.26
CA TYR A 120 9.49 -4.23 2.69
C TYR A 120 8.73 -3.89 3.98
N LEU A 121 7.58 -4.50 4.24
CA LEU A 121 6.91 -4.39 5.55
C LEU A 121 7.73 -5.03 6.66
N CYS A 122 8.41 -6.12 6.36
CA CYS A 122 9.22 -6.87 7.32
C CYS A 122 10.53 -6.18 7.70
N THR A 123 10.88 -5.05 7.08
CA THR A 123 11.96 -4.18 7.56
C THR A 123 11.61 -3.51 8.90
N ASP A 124 10.33 -3.46 9.26
CA ASP A 124 9.88 -3.12 10.60
C ASP A 124 9.84 -4.41 11.45
N SER A 125 10.73 -4.48 12.45
CA SER A 125 10.83 -5.67 13.31
C SER A 125 9.55 -5.96 14.10
N ARG A 126 8.75 -4.94 14.43
CA ARG A 126 7.47 -5.12 15.13
C ARG A 126 6.49 -5.92 14.28
N ILE A 127 6.47 -5.66 12.98
CA ILE A 127 5.63 -6.38 12.01
C ILE A 127 6.18 -7.78 11.76
N TYR A 128 7.48 -7.89 11.50
CA TYR A 128 8.16 -9.17 11.28
C TYR A 128 7.94 -10.14 12.44
N ASN A 129 8.00 -9.66 13.68
CA ASN A 129 7.84 -10.47 14.88
C ASN A 129 6.42 -11.02 15.06
N GLN A 130 5.42 -10.53 14.33
CA GLN A 130 4.07 -11.10 14.31
C GLN A 130 3.96 -12.40 13.49
N LEU A 131 4.95 -12.70 12.66
CA LEU A 131 4.94 -13.86 11.78
C LEU A 131 5.36 -15.14 12.53
N ASN A 132 4.84 -16.29 12.10
CA ASN A 132 5.32 -17.59 12.56
C ASN A 132 6.69 -17.93 11.91
N GLY A 133 7.31 -19.04 12.38
CA GLY A 133 8.66 -19.42 11.92
C GLY A 133 8.75 -19.70 10.42
N LYS A 134 7.72 -20.32 9.83
CA LYS A 134 7.66 -20.61 8.40
C LYS A 134 7.54 -19.34 7.56
N GLU A 135 6.68 -18.44 7.97
CA GLU A 135 6.49 -17.15 7.32
C GLU A 135 7.72 -16.26 7.44
N LYS A 136 8.37 -16.22 8.60
CA LYS A 136 9.66 -15.54 8.81
C LYS A 136 10.74 -16.05 7.88
N LYS A 137 10.81 -17.36 7.65
CA LYS A 137 11.77 -17.96 6.74
C LYS A 137 11.53 -17.49 5.29
N ILE A 138 10.29 -17.47 4.85
CA ILE A 138 9.90 -16.98 3.52
C ILE A 138 10.31 -15.50 3.36
N MET A 139 9.96 -14.66 4.34
CA MET A 139 10.25 -13.23 4.29
C MET A 139 11.75 -12.94 4.36
N ARG A 140 12.50 -13.64 5.21
CA ARG A 140 13.98 -13.48 5.23
C ARG A 140 14.62 -13.78 3.89
N LYS A 141 14.16 -14.82 3.19
CA LYS A 141 14.64 -15.15 1.85
C LYS A 141 14.40 -14.01 0.85
N SER A 142 13.21 -13.41 0.89
CA SER A 142 12.87 -12.27 0.04
C SER A 142 13.63 -11.00 0.44
N MET A 143 13.84 -10.76 1.73
CA MET A 143 14.64 -9.64 2.24
C MET A 143 16.10 -9.74 1.79
N ILE A 144 16.70 -10.92 1.83
CA ILE A 144 18.06 -11.17 1.37
C ILE A 144 18.18 -10.87 -0.12
N LYS A 145 17.24 -11.34 -0.94
CA LYS A 145 17.18 -11.05 -2.38
C LYS A 145 17.26 -9.56 -2.68
N MET A 146 16.62 -8.74 -1.86
CA MET A 146 16.54 -7.28 -2.04
C MET A 146 17.54 -6.50 -1.19
N ASN A 147 18.45 -7.19 -0.50
CA ASN A 147 19.40 -6.58 0.43
C ASN A 147 18.72 -5.70 1.50
N LEU A 148 17.51 -6.09 1.94
CA LEU A 148 16.77 -5.41 2.97
C LEU A 148 17.25 -5.82 4.36
N ARG A 149 17.20 -4.89 5.31
CA ARG A 149 17.55 -5.11 6.72
C ARG A 149 16.50 -4.47 7.61
N PHE A 150 16.45 -4.93 8.86
CA PHE A 150 15.59 -4.27 9.85
C PHE A 150 16.01 -2.82 10.02
N LYS A 151 15.04 -1.93 9.96
CA LYS A 151 15.22 -0.56 10.40
C LYS A 151 14.99 -0.50 11.91
N ASN A 152 15.98 0.00 12.63
CA ASN A 152 15.79 0.31 14.04
C ASN A 152 14.72 1.40 14.13
N THR A 153 13.57 1.03 14.63
CA THR A 153 12.52 1.98 14.98
C THR A 153 12.88 2.53 16.35
N ASN A 154 13.58 3.68 16.37
CA ASN A 154 13.71 4.48 17.59
C ASN A 154 12.41 5.22 17.84
#